data_b72ef0f2776af6aa3871b262ab7a27fb
#
_entry.id   b72ef0f2776af6aa3871b262ab7a27fb
#
_cell.length_a   1.000
_cell.length_b   1.000
_cell.length_c   1.000
_cell.angle_alpha   90.00
_cell.angle_beta   90.00
_cell.angle_gamma   90.00
#
_symmetry.space_group_name_H-M   'P 1'
#
loop_
_entity.id
_entity.type
_entity.pdbx_description
1 polymer ?
#
loop_
_entity_poly.entity_id
_entity_poly.type
_entity_poly.pdbx_seq_one_letter_code
_entity_poly.pdbx_strand_id
1 'polypeptide(L)'
;MDTRNRAVVSAAVVAIGLILAVIAGLAAPSSEAQQANGVVIDFSEYDTVWTDMDLSGFSESGDALAYACEQNGFSLTFGDDGRVSEINGTASDGVMSWNLWAVAKGSTEWALLQAPYVQDPSDYTVTSWAYRSEGNEPTVAVDSAGNSIYGFSQKHRVVSLSPTTTEIVAAVGAEKVLVGTDYYSDYPESVRAARESGSIAMVGTFTSPSFEVITSTNPDVVFCDGSQYSHYQVAKQLRSVSVDSIVLYSGEGLYSVTDNIFIVGKVAGYSMAADRVIEESNYVFDSIAKSIEGYSDGSLDVMVSLEPDISPWVAGKYTYMDSIIDLLDSRNAFASWSGWTHLTANMIPQADPEVIIVITSEYRATQAEYDYLISHLPEQWKLTQAYKDGRVYMVCDGAAEMFQRYGPRTAQVAELMAMFLYPDAFETEVPKYIGDSYRDYLNYSKDLSI
;
A
#
# COMPACT_ATOMS: atom_id res chain seq x y z
N MET A 1 13.14 14.98 -16.51
CA MET A 1 13.21 14.36 -15.19
C MET A 1 11.83 13.80 -14.95
N ASP A 2 11.72 12.52 -14.77
CA ASP A 2 10.46 11.77 -14.80
C ASP A 2 9.59 12.14 -13.58
N THR A 3 8.31 12.41 -13.81
CA THR A 3 7.32 12.75 -12.78
C THR A 3 7.20 11.67 -11.67
N ARG A 4 7.62 10.44 -11.97
CA ARG A 4 7.69 9.32 -11.01
C ARG A 4 8.69 9.52 -9.86
N ASN A 5 9.77 10.27 -10.08
CA ASN A 5 10.75 10.58 -9.02
C ASN A 5 10.29 11.70 -8.06
N ARG A 6 9.23 12.44 -8.39
CA ARG A 6 8.72 13.49 -7.50
C ARG A 6 7.85 12.94 -6.37
N ALA A 7 7.07 11.89 -6.63
CA ALA A 7 6.23 11.24 -5.60
C ALA A 7 7.09 10.60 -4.48
N VAL A 8 8.21 9.98 -4.85
CA VAL A 8 9.16 9.40 -3.87
C VAL A 8 9.86 10.47 -3.04
N VAL A 9 10.13 11.65 -3.64
CA VAL A 9 10.75 12.78 -2.93
C VAL A 9 9.74 13.47 -1.99
N SER A 10 8.44 13.49 -2.34
CA SER A 10 7.39 14.05 -1.47
C SER A 10 7.15 13.19 -0.23
N ALA A 11 7.20 11.87 -0.34
CA ALA A 11 7.12 10.97 0.82
C ALA A 11 8.34 11.10 1.76
N ALA A 12 9.53 11.38 1.22
CA ALA A 12 10.76 11.55 2.01
C ALA A 12 10.83 12.89 2.77
N VAL A 13 10.12 13.94 2.32
CA VAL A 13 10.14 15.27 2.96
C VAL A 13 9.16 15.34 4.14
N VAL A 14 8.08 14.54 4.15
CA VAL A 14 7.14 14.47 5.29
C VAL A 14 7.79 13.81 6.53
N ALA A 15 8.81 12.99 6.36
CA ALA A 15 9.48 12.27 7.46
C ALA A 15 10.37 13.17 8.37
N ILE A 16 10.68 14.39 8.02
CA ILE A 16 11.63 15.24 8.78
C ILE A 16 10.95 16.21 9.78
N GLY A 17 9.64 16.42 9.67
CA GLY A 17 8.90 17.39 10.51
C GLY A 17 8.37 16.87 11.85
N LEU A 18 8.28 15.55 12.09
CA LEU A 18 7.49 14.96 13.20
C LEU A 18 8.28 14.29 14.32
N ILE A 19 9.61 14.43 14.38
CA ILE A 19 10.45 13.75 15.41
C ILE A 19 10.31 14.35 16.84
N LEU A 20 9.51 15.36 17.08
CA LEU A 20 9.44 16.03 18.40
C LEU A 20 8.15 15.86 19.21
N ALA A 21 7.20 15.01 18.82
CA ALA A 21 5.92 14.85 19.55
C ALA A 21 5.65 13.47 20.18
N VAL A 22 6.57 12.51 20.15
CA VAL A 22 6.32 11.12 20.59
C VAL A 22 6.95 10.79 21.95
N ILE A 23 6.86 11.67 22.95
CA ILE A 23 7.05 11.30 24.37
C ILE A 23 5.94 11.91 25.20
N ALA A 24 4.73 11.39 25.09
CA ALA A 24 3.69 11.52 26.09
C ALA A 24 2.74 10.32 25.94
N GLY A 25 2.73 9.47 26.95
CA GLY A 25 1.93 8.29 27.20
C GLY A 25 0.72 8.05 26.29
N LEU A 26 0.87 7.22 25.30
CA LEU A 26 -0.20 6.83 24.39
C LEU A 26 -1.00 5.70 25.01
N ALA A 27 -2.19 6.03 25.54
CA ALA A 27 -3.30 5.09 25.49
C ALA A 27 -3.54 4.76 24.00
N ALA A 28 -3.62 3.47 23.65
CA ALA A 28 -3.97 3.07 22.28
C ALA A 28 -5.23 3.83 21.87
N PRO A 29 -5.25 4.51 20.73
CA PRO A 29 -6.43 5.22 20.27
C PRO A 29 -7.55 4.20 20.14
N SER A 30 -8.74 4.54 20.65
CA SER A 30 -9.93 3.74 20.44
C SER A 30 -10.09 3.54 18.93
N SER A 31 -10.30 2.31 18.48
CA SER A 31 -10.51 1.93 17.08
C SER A 31 -11.88 2.41 16.55
N GLU A 32 -12.26 3.65 16.84
CA GLU A 32 -13.43 4.27 16.26
C GLU A 32 -13.02 4.87 14.92
N ALA A 33 -13.74 4.52 13.87
CA ALA A 33 -13.59 5.12 12.57
C ALA A 33 -13.70 6.63 12.69
N GLN A 34 -12.67 7.35 12.27
CA GLN A 34 -12.67 8.81 12.22
C GLN A 34 -13.11 9.24 10.83
N GLN A 35 -14.02 10.20 10.79
CA GLN A 35 -14.32 10.87 9.54
C GLN A 35 -13.07 11.64 9.11
N ALA A 36 -12.70 11.53 7.84
CA ALA A 36 -11.59 12.31 7.30
C ALA A 36 -11.90 13.80 7.47
N ASN A 37 -11.01 14.53 8.16
CA ASN A 37 -11.07 15.98 8.32
C ASN A 37 -9.80 16.58 7.77
N GLY A 38 -9.89 17.66 7.02
CA GLY A 38 -8.67 18.34 6.62
C GLY A 38 -8.75 19.11 5.32
N VAL A 39 -7.57 19.43 4.82
CA VAL A 39 -7.36 20.16 3.56
C VAL A 39 -6.76 19.23 2.52
N VAL A 40 -7.34 19.25 1.33
CA VAL A 40 -6.81 18.58 0.12
C VAL A 40 -6.25 19.65 -0.81
N ILE A 41 -5.02 19.47 -1.28
CA ILE A 41 -4.44 20.23 -2.38
C ILE A 41 -4.37 19.31 -3.58
N ASP A 42 -5.18 19.58 -4.58
CA ASP A 42 -5.39 18.70 -5.73
C ASP A 42 -4.80 19.33 -6.99
N PHE A 43 -3.53 18.99 -7.28
CA PHE A 43 -2.80 19.50 -8.44
C PHE A 43 -3.25 18.85 -9.75
N SER A 44 -3.64 17.57 -9.69
CA SER A 44 -4.12 16.78 -10.84
C SER A 44 -4.74 15.47 -10.37
N GLU A 45 -5.32 14.71 -11.27
CA GLU A 45 -5.87 13.36 -11.00
C GLU A 45 -4.85 12.38 -10.39
N TYR A 46 -3.54 12.68 -10.48
CA TYR A 46 -2.44 11.84 -10.02
C TYR A 46 -1.54 12.52 -8.99
N ASP A 47 -1.88 13.73 -8.57
CA ASP A 47 -1.05 14.52 -7.67
C ASP A 47 -1.95 15.26 -6.69
N THR A 48 -2.27 14.59 -5.59
CA THR A 48 -3.18 15.06 -4.54
C THR A 48 -2.49 14.96 -3.20
N VAL A 49 -2.45 16.04 -2.46
CA VAL A 49 -1.82 16.10 -1.14
C VAL A 49 -2.87 16.34 -0.07
N TRP A 50 -2.88 15.48 0.93
CA TRP A 50 -3.75 15.55 2.09
C TRP A 50 -3.03 16.09 3.30
N THR A 51 -3.73 16.94 4.05
CA THR A 51 -3.31 17.36 5.39
C THR A 51 -4.47 17.10 6.34
N ASP A 52 -4.35 16.06 7.16
CA ASP A 52 -5.32 15.76 8.21
C ASP A 52 -5.21 16.83 9.30
N MET A 53 -6.30 17.55 9.54
CA MET A 53 -6.34 18.66 10.49
C MET A 53 -7.76 18.98 10.93
N ASP A 54 -7.90 19.52 12.14
CA ASP A 54 -9.18 20.00 12.62
C ASP A 54 -9.46 21.40 12.04
N LEU A 55 -10.41 21.46 11.11
CA LEU A 55 -10.81 22.71 10.46
C LEU A 55 -11.45 23.70 11.42
N SER A 56 -11.96 23.28 12.59
CA SER A 56 -12.55 24.16 13.60
C SER A 56 -11.54 25.10 14.29
N GLY A 57 -10.26 24.85 14.10
CA GLY A 57 -9.18 25.71 14.60
C GLY A 57 -8.91 26.96 13.76
N PHE A 58 -9.59 27.13 12.62
CA PHE A 58 -9.37 28.22 11.67
C PHE A 58 -10.63 29.06 11.52
N SER A 59 -10.46 30.37 11.28
CA SER A 59 -11.55 31.31 11.04
C SER A 59 -11.90 31.48 9.55
N GLU A 60 -10.94 31.20 8.68
CA GLU A 60 -11.10 31.31 7.24
C GLU A 60 -10.49 30.10 6.52
N SER A 61 -11.11 29.68 5.41
CA SER A 61 -10.60 28.56 4.59
C SER A 61 -9.20 28.84 4.00
N GLY A 62 -8.87 30.11 3.75
CA GLY A 62 -7.55 30.53 3.30
C GLY A 62 -6.45 30.29 4.34
N ASP A 63 -6.77 30.48 5.64
CA ASP A 63 -5.83 30.21 6.74
C ASP A 63 -5.56 28.71 6.90
N ALA A 64 -6.60 27.89 6.74
CA ALA A 64 -6.47 26.43 6.75
C ALA A 64 -5.60 25.94 5.59
N LEU A 65 -5.76 26.50 4.38
CA LEU A 65 -4.87 26.23 3.26
C LEU A 65 -3.42 26.64 3.55
N ALA A 66 -3.22 27.84 4.10
CA ALA A 66 -1.87 28.34 4.40
C ALA A 66 -1.14 27.41 5.37
N TYR A 67 -1.84 26.93 6.41
CA TYR A 67 -1.31 25.93 7.33
C TYR A 67 -0.98 24.62 6.60
N ALA A 68 -1.87 24.10 5.75
CA ALA A 68 -1.62 22.88 4.99
C ALA A 68 -0.40 23.03 4.06
N CYS A 69 -0.24 24.17 3.40
CA CYS A 69 0.94 24.46 2.59
C CYS A 69 2.23 24.48 3.43
N GLU A 70 2.20 25.12 4.61
CA GLU A 70 3.34 25.15 5.52
C GLU A 70 3.77 23.75 5.97
N GLN A 71 2.81 22.88 6.35
CA GLN A 71 3.09 21.51 6.76
C GLN A 71 3.74 20.68 5.65
N ASN A 72 3.44 20.99 4.39
CA ASN A 72 3.98 20.27 3.22
C ASN A 72 5.18 20.99 2.57
N GLY A 73 5.63 22.11 3.13
CA GLY A 73 6.74 22.89 2.58
C GLY A 73 6.41 23.54 1.22
N PHE A 74 5.14 23.83 0.96
CA PHE A 74 4.68 24.42 -0.30
C PHE A 74 4.63 25.94 -0.21
N SER A 75 5.00 26.60 -1.31
CA SER A 75 4.74 28.03 -1.50
C SER A 75 3.26 28.28 -1.78
N LEU A 76 2.72 29.38 -1.27
CA LEU A 76 1.33 29.81 -1.50
C LEU A 76 1.31 31.30 -1.84
N THR A 77 0.61 31.66 -2.91
CA THR A 77 0.43 33.04 -3.34
C THR A 77 -1.05 33.33 -3.59
N PHE A 78 -1.56 34.44 -3.03
CA PHE A 78 -2.87 34.96 -3.33
C PHE A 78 -2.77 36.14 -4.31
N GLY A 79 -3.73 36.26 -5.20
CA GLY A 79 -3.90 37.42 -6.06
C GLY A 79 -4.55 38.59 -5.32
N ASP A 80 -4.56 39.77 -5.95
CA ASP A 80 -5.16 41.01 -5.41
C ASP A 80 -6.69 40.87 -5.17
N ASP A 81 -7.32 39.90 -5.81
CA ASP A 81 -8.75 39.58 -5.68
C ASP A 81 -9.05 38.55 -4.56
N GLY A 82 -8.01 38.16 -3.80
CA GLY A 82 -8.12 37.17 -2.72
C GLY A 82 -8.21 35.73 -3.20
N ARG A 83 -8.06 35.45 -4.50
CA ARG A 83 -8.01 34.08 -5.02
C ARG A 83 -6.60 33.53 -4.89
N VAL A 84 -6.51 32.21 -4.78
CA VAL A 84 -5.20 31.53 -4.88
C VAL A 84 -4.71 31.64 -6.32
N SER A 85 -3.55 32.27 -6.49
CA SER A 85 -2.89 32.42 -7.79
C SER A 85 -1.88 31.31 -8.08
N GLU A 86 -1.20 30.80 -7.03
CA GLU A 86 -0.19 29.76 -7.16
C GLU A 86 -0.05 28.94 -5.88
N ILE A 87 0.11 27.60 -6.03
CA ILE A 87 0.56 26.71 -4.96
C ILE A 87 1.73 25.89 -5.52
N ASN A 88 2.86 25.90 -4.81
CA ASN A 88 4.05 25.12 -5.10
C ASN A 88 4.49 25.15 -6.58
N GLY A 89 4.49 26.36 -7.19
CA GLY A 89 4.88 26.58 -8.58
C GLY A 89 3.79 26.27 -9.62
N THR A 90 2.63 25.79 -9.20
CA THR A 90 1.48 25.62 -10.09
C THR A 90 0.62 26.85 -10.07
N ALA A 91 0.73 27.67 -11.11
CA ALA A 91 0.04 28.95 -11.23
C ALA A 91 -1.23 28.82 -12.09
N SER A 92 -2.27 29.61 -11.73
CA SER A 92 -3.46 29.77 -12.56
C SER A 92 -3.10 30.39 -13.90
N ASP A 93 -3.61 29.85 -15.03
CA ASP A 93 -3.24 30.23 -16.41
C ASP A 93 -4.39 30.80 -17.24
N GLY A 94 -5.56 31.01 -16.63
CA GLY A 94 -6.78 31.53 -17.29
C GLY A 94 -7.65 30.45 -17.91
N VAL A 95 -7.20 29.20 -18.01
CA VAL A 95 -7.98 28.01 -18.37
C VAL A 95 -8.15 27.12 -17.15
N MET A 96 -7.07 26.90 -16.41
CA MET A 96 -7.00 26.18 -15.16
C MET A 96 -6.82 27.21 -14.04
N SER A 97 -7.50 26.99 -12.93
CA SER A 97 -7.40 27.83 -11.74
C SER A 97 -7.59 27.03 -10.47
N TRP A 98 -7.11 27.59 -9.37
CA TRP A 98 -7.35 27.03 -8.04
C TRP A 98 -8.77 27.36 -7.59
N ASN A 99 -9.59 26.33 -7.40
CA ASN A 99 -10.97 26.44 -6.96
C ASN A 99 -11.14 25.77 -5.60
N LEU A 100 -11.85 26.43 -4.69
CA LEU A 100 -12.17 25.88 -3.38
C LEU A 100 -13.46 25.09 -3.43
N TRP A 101 -13.39 23.82 -3.09
CA TRP A 101 -14.51 22.93 -2.87
C TRP A 101 -14.58 22.52 -1.40
N ALA A 102 -15.77 22.21 -0.91
CA ALA A 102 -15.93 21.74 0.46
C ALA A 102 -17.02 20.68 0.58
N VAL A 103 -16.84 19.78 1.54
CA VAL A 103 -17.88 18.83 1.97
C VAL A 103 -18.39 19.28 3.33
N ALA A 104 -19.64 19.67 3.41
CA ALA A 104 -20.26 20.11 4.66
C ALA A 104 -20.40 18.95 5.66
N LYS A 105 -20.35 19.24 6.96
CA LYS A 105 -20.61 18.25 8.01
C LYS A 105 -21.95 17.57 7.79
N GLY A 106 -21.94 16.24 7.73
CA GLY A 106 -23.13 15.43 7.46
C GLY A 106 -23.53 15.31 5.99
N SER A 107 -22.75 15.90 5.06
CA SER A 107 -22.89 15.71 3.60
C SER A 107 -21.84 14.73 3.08
N THR A 108 -22.07 14.23 1.87
CA THR A 108 -21.11 13.44 1.08
C THR A 108 -20.83 14.07 -0.28
N GLU A 109 -21.39 15.25 -0.54
CA GLU A 109 -21.30 15.94 -1.83
C GLU A 109 -20.38 17.15 -1.75
N TRP A 110 -19.62 17.39 -2.82
CA TRP A 110 -18.81 18.56 -2.98
C TRP A 110 -19.67 19.79 -3.33
N ALA A 111 -19.33 20.91 -2.72
CA ALA A 111 -19.90 22.22 -3.04
C ALA A 111 -18.76 23.18 -3.42
N LEU A 112 -18.89 23.83 -4.58
CA LEU A 112 -17.97 24.88 -5.00
C LEU A 112 -18.19 26.14 -4.16
N LEU A 113 -17.15 26.61 -3.48
CA LEU A 113 -17.17 27.85 -2.70
C LEU A 113 -16.64 29.01 -3.53
N GLN A 114 -17.25 30.19 -3.34
CA GLN A 114 -16.88 31.37 -4.09
C GLN A 114 -15.84 32.23 -3.34
N ALA A 115 -14.93 32.83 -4.09
CA ALA A 115 -14.01 33.83 -3.53
C ALA A 115 -14.76 35.13 -3.10
N PRO A 116 -14.23 35.89 -2.13
CA PRO A 116 -13.04 35.62 -1.33
C PRO A 116 -13.27 34.45 -0.35
N TYR A 117 -12.26 33.64 -0.11
CA TYR A 117 -12.35 32.39 0.66
C TYR A 117 -12.31 32.62 2.17
N VAL A 118 -13.25 33.45 2.64
CA VAL A 118 -13.42 33.88 4.04
C VAL A 118 -14.47 33.04 4.78
N GLN A 119 -14.94 31.94 4.18
CA GLN A 119 -15.88 31.04 4.81
C GLN A 119 -15.24 30.35 6.01
N ASP A 120 -16.02 30.23 7.08
CA ASP A 120 -15.62 29.47 8.27
C ASP A 120 -15.48 28.00 7.91
N PRO A 121 -14.27 27.42 7.93
CA PRO A 121 -14.05 26.05 7.56
C PRO A 121 -14.58 25.06 8.61
N SER A 122 -14.97 25.52 9.79
CA SER A 122 -15.54 24.67 10.85
C SER A 122 -16.89 24.02 10.48
N ASP A 123 -17.59 24.52 9.47
CA ASP A 123 -18.83 23.93 8.95
C ASP A 123 -18.59 22.72 8.03
N TYR A 124 -17.35 22.49 7.65
CA TYR A 124 -16.95 21.45 6.70
C TYR A 124 -16.16 20.34 7.38
N THR A 125 -16.20 19.15 6.79
CA THR A 125 -15.32 18.03 7.13
C THR A 125 -14.04 18.08 6.33
N VAL A 126 -14.14 18.47 5.05
CA VAL A 126 -13.00 18.56 4.14
C VAL A 126 -13.15 19.80 3.28
N THR A 127 -12.04 20.50 3.05
CA THR A 127 -11.91 21.50 1.99
C THR A 127 -10.88 21.03 0.97
N SER A 128 -11.14 21.23 -0.32
CA SER A 128 -10.22 20.89 -1.40
C SER A 128 -9.93 22.10 -2.27
N TRP A 129 -8.64 22.37 -2.43
CA TRP A 129 -8.13 23.36 -3.37
C TRP A 129 -7.68 22.62 -4.63
N ALA A 130 -8.56 22.61 -5.64
CA ALA A 130 -8.38 21.86 -6.87
C ALA A 130 -7.95 22.77 -8.02
N TYR A 131 -6.81 22.42 -8.65
CA TYR A 131 -6.33 23.06 -9.87
C TYR A 131 -7.05 22.44 -11.09
N ARG A 132 -8.17 23.02 -11.45
CA ARG A 132 -9.07 22.52 -12.50
C ARG A 132 -9.63 23.67 -13.35
N SER A 133 -10.20 23.32 -14.50
CA SER A 133 -11.15 24.22 -15.17
C SER A 133 -12.39 24.39 -14.32
N GLU A 134 -13.01 25.58 -14.43
CA GLU A 134 -14.17 25.95 -13.62
C GLU A 134 -15.29 24.90 -13.69
N GLY A 135 -15.82 24.50 -12.53
CA GLY A 135 -16.92 23.57 -12.42
C GLY A 135 -16.55 22.07 -12.33
N ASN A 136 -15.29 21.72 -12.46
CA ASN A 136 -14.85 20.34 -12.27
C ASN A 136 -14.51 20.07 -10.79
N GLU A 137 -15.14 19.04 -10.24
CA GLU A 137 -14.96 18.61 -8.85
C GLU A 137 -13.53 18.10 -8.57
N PRO A 138 -13.06 18.23 -7.32
CA PRO A 138 -11.76 17.71 -6.91
C PRO A 138 -11.73 16.19 -6.94
N THR A 139 -10.57 15.65 -7.24
CA THR A 139 -10.28 14.22 -7.18
C THR A 139 -9.60 13.91 -5.84
N VAL A 140 -10.09 12.89 -5.14
CA VAL A 140 -9.50 12.42 -3.87
C VAL A 140 -8.34 11.48 -4.10
N ALA A 141 -8.54 10.57 -5.03
CA ALA A 141 -7.59 9.58 -5.48
C ALA A 141 -8.01 9.06 -6.86
N VAL A 142 -7.11 8.40 -7.55
CA VAL A 142 -7.41 7.68 -8.80
C VAL A 142 -7.15 6.21 -8.57
N ASP A 143 -8.11 5.36 -8.91
CA ASP A 143 -7.93 3.91 -8.83
C ASP A 143 -7.12 3.37 -10.01
N SER A 144 -6.65 2.12 -9.93
CA SER A 144 -5.86 1.53 -11.01
C SER A 144 -6.62 1.33 -12.33
N ALA A 145 -7.96 1.48 -12.31
CA ALA A 145 -8.79 1.47 -13.50
C ALA A 145 -8.94 2.87 -14.13
N GLY A 146 -8.27 3.89 -13.56
CA GLY A 146 -8.32 5.28 -14.01
C GLY A 146 -9.61 6.01 -13.65
N ASN A 147 -10.36 5.53 -12.64
CA ASN A 147 -11.53 6.25 -12.18
C ASN A 147 -11.16 7.18 -11.04
N SER A 148 -11.60 8.43 -11.15
CA SER A 148 -11.51 9.41 -10.06
C SER A 148 -12.42 9.00 -8.91
N ILE A 149 -11.88 9.07 -7.69
CA ILE A 149 -12.59 8.76 -6.47
C ILE A 149 -12.93 10.08 -5.81
N TYR A 150 -14.22 10.36 -5.73
CA TYR A 150 -14.77 11.56 -5.09
C TYR A 150 -15.47 11.16 -3.79
N GLY A 151 -15.35 11.98 -2.80
CA GLY A 151 -16.15 11.85 -1.59
C GLY A 151 -15.43 11.19 -0.43
N PHE A 152 -15.83 11.68 0.73
CA PHE A 152 -15.34 11.32 2.03
C PHE A 152 -16.54 11.13 2.93
N SER A 153 -16.94 9.93 3.11
CA SER A 153 -17.86 9.57 4.19
C SER A 153 -17.30 8.35 4.86
N GLN A 154 -17.42 8.30 6.16
CA GLN A 154 -17.12 7.08 6.87
C GLN A 154 -17.91 5.92 6.28
N LYS A 155 -17.23 4.87 5.85
CA LYS A 155 -17.90 3.67 5.34
C LYS A 155 -18.18 2.71 6.50
N HIS A 156 -19.41 2.18 6.52
CA HIS A 156 -19.88 1.27 7.56
C HIS A 156 -20.07 -0.16 7.07
N ARG A 157 -19.97 -0.38 5.76
CA ARG A 157 -20.19 -1.67 5.13
C ARG A 157 -19.19 -1.87 3.98
N VAL A 158 -18.03 -2.39 4.34
CA VAL A 158 -16.91 -2.58 3.42
C VAL A 158 -16.89 -4.02 2.93
N VAL A 159 -16.62 -4.22 1.66
CA VAL A 159 -16.31 -5.52 1.06
C VAL A 159 -14.91 -5.47 0.47
N SER A 160 -14.10 -6.50 0.70
CA SER A 160 -12.79 -6.68 0.08
C SER A 160 -12.74 -7.97 -0.72
N LEU A 161 -12.12 -7.96 -1.90
CA LEU A 161 -12.19 -9.08 -2.86
C LEU A 161 -10.89 -9.89 -2.95
N SER A 162 -9.88 -9.61 -2.13
CA SER A 162 -8.64 -10.37 -2.09
C SER A 162 -8.02 -10.38 -0.69
N PRO A 163 -7.14 -11.35 -0.38
CA PRO A 163 -6.37 -11.34 0.86
C PRO A 163 -5.60 -10.04 1.06
N THR A 164 -4.93 -9.53 0.03
CA THR A 164 -4.19 -8.25 0.06
C THR A 164 -5.09 -7.09 0.46
N THR A 165 -6.24 -6.92 -0.22
CA THR A 165 -7.16 -5.81 0.10
C THR A 165 -7.78 -5.96 1.48
N THR A 166 -8.02 -7.19 1.94
CA THR A 166 -8.54 -7.48 3.28
C THR A 166 -7.54 -7.09 4.37
N GLU A 167 -6.26 -7.42 4.18
CA GLU A 167 -5.20 -7.02 5.12
C GLU A 167 -5.06 -5.49 5.21
N ILE A 168 -5.15 -4.78 4.10
CA ILE A 168 -5.12 -3.32 4.09
C ILE A 168 -6.32 -2.75 4.87
N VAL A 169 -7.54 -3.24 4.60
CA VAL A 169 -8.76 -2.83 5.33
C VAL A 169 -8.61 -3.06 6.84
N ALA A 170 -8.05 -4.19 7.23
CA ALA A 170 -7.82 -4.50 8.65
C ALA A 170 -6.74 -3.58 9.27
N ALA A 171 -5.61 -3.38 8.58
CA ALA A 171 -4.48 -2.58 9.07
C ALA A 171 -4.85 -1.10 9.29
N VAL A 172 -5.71 -0.53 8.45
CA VAL A 172 -6.23 0.83 8.66
C VAL A 172 -7.33 0.89 9.72
N GLY A 173 -7.67 -0.20 10.41
CA GLY A 173 -8.67 -0.25 11.47
C GLY A 173 -10.12 -0.38 11.00
N ALA A 174 -10.37 -0.61 9.71
CA ALA A 174 -11.70 -0.76 9.13
C ALA A 174 -12.24 -2.22 9.21
N GLU A 175 -11.60 -3.11 9.95
CA GLU A 175 -12.01 -4.51 10.11
C GLU A 175 -13.45 -4.66 10.62
N LYS A 176 -13.86 -3.82 11.59
CA LYS A 176 -15.19 -3.89 12.22
C LYS A 176 -16.34 -3.57 11.26
N VAL A 177 -16.06 -2.90 10.15
CA VAL A 177 -17.05 -2.55 9.14
C VAL A 177 -16.99 -3.47 7.92
N LEU A 178 -16.12 -4.49 7.95
CA LEU A 178 -16.00 -5.49 6.91
C LEU A 178 -17.24 -6.42 6.96
N VAL A 179 -18.02 -6.44 5.89
CA VAL A 179 -19.25 -7.24 5.76
C VAL A 179 -19.12 -8.40 4.76
N GLY A 180 -18.06 -8.39 3.94
CA GLY A 180 -17.79 -9.46 2.98
C GLY A 180 -16.33 -9.51 2.59
N THR A 181 -15.81 -10.73 2.37
CA THR A 181 -14.46 -10.95 1.87
C THR A 181 -14.39 -12.22 1.02
N ASP A 182 -13.28 -12.41 0.28
CA ASP A 182 -13.08 -13.61 -0.52
C ASP A 182 -12.74 -14.85 0.33
N TYR A 183 -12.75 -16.01 -0.30
CA TYR A 183 -12.50 -17.30 0.36
C TYR A 183 -11.11 -17.40 1.01
N TYR A 184 -10.09 -16.78 0.40
CA TYR A 184 -8.69 -16.89 0.82
C TYR A 184 -8.23 -15.83 1.84
N SER A 185 -9.08 -14.87 2.18
CA SER A 185 -8.80 -13.87 3.21
C SER A 185 -8.84 -14.51 4.60
N ASP A 186 -7.69 -14.68 5.21
CA ASP A 186 -7.47 -15.40 6.47
C ASP A 186 -6.63 -14.63 7.49
N TYR A 187 -6.18 -13.43 7.13
CA TYR A 187 -5.43 -12.55 7.99
C TYR A 187 -6.09 -11.16 8.09
N PRO A 188 -6.13 -10.55 9.30
CA PRO A 188 -5.76 -11.14 10.59
C PRO A 188 -6.67 -12.32 11.02
N GLU A 189 -6.28 -13.02 12.09
CA GLU A 189 -7.03 -14.18 12.61
C GLU A 189 -8.51 -13.87 12.91
N SER A 190 -8.81 -12.65 13.36
CA SER A 190 -10.17 -12.16 13.60
C SER A 190 -11.04 -12.17 12.34
N VAL A 191 -10.48 -11.80 11.18
CA VAL A 191 -11.17 -11.86 9.89
C VAL A 191 -11.45 -13.31 9.49
N ARG A 192 -10.45 -14.20 9.66
CA ARG A 192 -10.64 -15.63 9.41
C ARG A 192 -11.78 -16.20 10.26
N ALA A 193 -11.74 -15.95 11.57
CA ALA A 193 -12.77 -16.41 12.48
C ALA A 193 -14.16 -15.83 12.17
N ALA A 194 -14.24 -14.56 11.80
CA ALA A 194 -15.50 -13.91 11.39
C ALA A 194 -16.09 -14.51 10.10
N ARG A 195 -15.24 -14.81 9.12
CA ARG A 195 -15.64 -15.49 7.88
C ARG A 195 -16.11 -16.92 8.15
N GLU A 196 -15.38 -17.71 8.93
CA GLU A 196 -15.72 -19.10 9.27
C GLU A 196 -17.01 -19.21 10.10
N SER A 197 -17.27 -18.23 10.96
CA SER A 197 -18.53 -18.14 11.71
C SER A 197 -19.71 -17.63 10.86
N GLY A 198 -19.46 -17.11 9.66
CA GLY A 198 -20.47 -16.48 8.81
C GLY A 198 -20.87 -15.06 9.24
N SER A 199 -20.13 -14.45 10.15
CA SER A 199 -20.33 -13.03 10.53
C SER A 199 -19.93 -12.08 9.42
N ILE A 200 -18.97 -12.48 8.58
CA ILE A 200 -18.57 -11.83 7.33
C ILE A 200 -18.96 -12.76 6.18
N ALA A 201 -19.62 -12.24 5.15
CA ALA A 201 -20.04 -13.00 3.99
C ALA A 201 -18.82 -13.43 3.13
N MET A 202 -18.81 -14.65 2.65
CA MET A 202 -17.86 -15.11 1.64
C MET A 202 -18.40 -14.72 0.26
N VAL A 203 -17.79 -13.71 -0.39
CA VAL A 203 -18.29 -13.10 -1.63
C VAL A 203 -17.70 -13.71 -2.91
N GLY A 204 -17.13 -14.90 -2.82
CA GLY A 204 -16.52 -15.63 -3.93
C GLY A 204 -15.06 -15.98 -3.65
N THR A 205 -14.31 -16.26 -4.71
CA THR A 205 -12.86 -16.51 -4.65
C THR A 205 -12.11 -15.33 -5.25
N PHE A 206 -10.81 -15.25 -4.99
CA PHE A 206 -9.91 -14.24 -5.55
C PHE A 206 -10.02 -14.10 -7.08
N THR A 207 -10.19 -15.20 -7.81
CA THR A 207 -10.31 -15.17 -9.28
C THR A 207 -11.75 -15.09 -9.79
N SER A 208 -12.75 -15.29 -8.91
CA SER A 208 -14.17 -15.35 -9.27
C SER A 208 -15.05 -14.74 -8.19
N PRO A 209 -15.04 -13.39 -8.04
CA PRO A 209 -15.95 -12.68 -7.14
C PRO A 209 -17.40 -12.81 -7.64
N SER A 210 -18.36 -12.96 -6.71
CA SER A 210 -19.79 -13.07 -7.04
C SER A 210 -20.50 -11.75 -6.90
N PHE A 211 -20.91 -11.16 -8.01
CA PHE A 211 -21.66 -9.91 -8.04
C PHE A 211 -22.94 -9.99 -7.19
N GLU A 212 -23.68 -11.10 -7.27
CA GLU A 212 -24.93 -11.29 -6.54
C GLU A 212 -24.72 -11.35 -5.03
N VAL A 213 -23.67 -12.06 -4.58
CA VAL A 213 -23.36 -12.15 -3.15
C VAL A 213 -22.84 -10.81 -2.64
N ILE A 214 -21.96 -10.13 -3.38
CA ILE A 214 -21.46 -8.78 -3.03
C ILE A 214 -22.63 -7.83 -2.84
N THR A 215 -23.52 -7.69 -3.83
CA THR A 215 -24.65 -6.77 -3.75
C THR A 215 -25.63 -7.13 -2.63
N SER A 216 -25.81 -8.41 -2.30
CA SER A 216 -26.65 -8.85 -1.19
C SER A 216 -26.15 -8.41 0.18
N THR A 217 -24.85 -8.09 0.32
CA THR A 217 -24.29 -7.52 1.56
C THR A 217 -24.62 -6.04 1.72
N ASN A 218 -25.19 -5.38 0.73
CA ASN A 218 -25.48 -3.95 0.69
C ASN A 218 -24.26 -3.09 1.09
N PRO A 219 -23.14 -3.17 0.35
CA PRO A 219 -21.91 -2.49 0.72
C PRO A 219 -21.97 -0.98 0.39
N ASP A 220 -21.28 -0.18 1.21
CA ASP A 220 -21.01 1.23 0.94
C ASP A 220 -19.83 1.40 -0.03
N VAL A 221 -18.88 0.45 0.02
CA VAL A 221 -17.73 0.41 -0.88
C VAL A 221 -17.21 -1.03 -1.03
N VAL A 222 -16.69 -1.32 -2.22
CA VAL A 222 -16.03 -2.59 -2.54
C VAL A 222 -14.60 -2.32 -3.00
N PHE A 223 -13.61 -2.83 -2.27
CA PHE A 223 -12.21 -2.79 -2.69
C PHE A 223 -11.87 -4.03 -3.51
N CYS A 224 -11.47 -3.78 -4.75
CA CYS A 224 -11.08 -4.76 -5.74
C CYS A 224 -9.56 -4.79 -5.90
N ASP A 225 -9.01 -5.91 -6.37
CA ASP A 225 -7.58 -6.10 -6.57
C ASP A 225 -7.22 -5.94 -8.05
N GLY A 226 -6.33 -5.02 -8.38
CA GLY A 226 -5.94 -4.69 -9.75
C GLY A 226 -5.09 -5.76 -10.45
N SER A 227 -4.64 -6.80 -9.74
CA SER A 227 -3.94 -7.93 -10.36
C SER A 227 -4.88 -8.89 -11.11
N GLN A 228 -6.20 -8.76 -10.90
CA GLN A 228 -7.21 -9.68 -11.44
C GLN A 228 -8.17 -9.01 -12.41
N TYR A 229 -8.21 -9.47 -13.65
CA TYR A 229 -9.15 -8.94 -14.65
C TYR A 229 -10.62 -9.08 -14.23
N SER A 230 -11.00 -10.17 -13.55
CA SER A 230 -12.34 -10.38 -13.01
C SER A 230 -12.78 -9.28 -12.04
N HIS A 231 -11.83 -8.67 -11.29
CA HIS A 231 -12.09 -7.57 -10.37
C HIS A 231 -12.44 -6.28 -11.11
N TYR A 232 -11.77 -5.97 -12.22
CA TYR A 232 -12.17 -4.84 -13.09
C TYR A 232 -13.58 -5.03 -13.65
N GLN A 233 -13.93 -6.25 -14.04
CA GLN A 233 -15.26 -6.56 -14.57
C GLN A 233 -16.34 -6.39 -13.51
N VAL A 234 -16.16 -6.96 -12.31
CA VAL A 234 -17.15 -6.84 -11.25
C VAL A 234 -17.25 -5.40 -10.74
N ALA A 235 -16.14 -4.66 -10.65
CA ALA A 235 -16.15 -3.25 -10.29
C ALA A 235 -17.01 -2.42 -11.26
N LYS A 236 -16.86 -2.66 -12.56
CA LYS A 236 -17.71 -2.00 -13.58
C LYS A 236 -19.19 -2.34 -13.41
N GLN A 237 -19.53 -3.58 -13.09
CA GLN A 237 -20.90 -4.00 -12.84
C GLN A 237 -21.47 -3.33 -11.58
N LEU A 238 -20.71 -3.29 -10.49
CA LEU A 238 -21.10 -2.64 -9.23
C LEU A 238 -21.39 -1.16 -9.42
N ARG A 239 -20.53 -0.43 -10.14
CA ARG A 239 -20.75 0.99 -10.47
C ARG A 239 -22.02 1.20 -11.29
N SER A 240 -22.41 0.26 -12.17
CA SER A 240 -23.64 0.36 -12.96
C SER A 240 -24.92 0.29 -12.12
N VAL A 241 -24.81 -0.18 -10.88
CA VAL A 241 -25.92 -0.24 -9.90
C VAL A 241 -25.67 0.70 -8.70
N SER A 242 -24.81 1.70 -8.89
CA SER A 242 -24.48 2.73 -7.90
C SER A 242 -23.85 2.20 -6.61
N VAL A 243 -23.07 1.14 -6.71
CA VAL A 243 -22.20 0.65 -5.63
C VAL A 243 -20.79 1.15 -5.89
N ASP A 244 -20.24 1.92 -4.95
CA ASP A 244 -18.86 2.38 -5.02
C ASP A 244 -17.91 1.20 -5.07
N SER A 245 -17.02 1.17 -6.07
CA SER A 245 -16.04 0.11 -6.22
C SER A 245 -14.72 0.67 -6.72
N ILE A 246 -13.67 0.35 -6.00
CA ILE A 246 -12.32 0.90 -6.14
C ILE A 246 -11.40 -0.25 -6.51
N VAL A 247 -10.67 -0.11 -7.60
CA VAL A 247 -9.67 -1.10 -8.02
C VAL A 247 -8.30 -0.64 -7.56
N LEU A 248 -7.75 -1.29 -6.55
CA LEU A 248 -6.43 -0.99 -6.01
C LEU A 248 -5.32 -1.42 -6.98
N TYR A 249 -4.13 -0.83 -6.83
CA TYR A 249 -2.98 -1.15 -7.68
C TYR A 249 -2.46 -2.58 -7.46
N SER A 250 -1.90 -3.17 -8.51
CA SER A 250 -1.57 -4.60 -8.60
C SER A 250 -0.22 -5.01 -7.97
N GLY A 251 0.38 -4.20 -7.09
CA GLY A 251 1.68 -4.52 -6.48
C GLY A 251 2.85 -4.38 -7.46
N GLU A 252 2.82 -3.36 -8.31
CA GLU A 252 3.84 -3.05 -9.33
C GLU A 252 5.14 -2.49 -8.71
N GLY A 253 5.13 -2.22 -7.41
CA GLY A 253 6.26 -1.72 -6.64
C GLY A 253 5.83 -1.33 -5.23
N LEU A 254 6.78 -0.95 -4.37
CA LEU A 254 6.49 -0.50 -3.01
C LEU A 254 5.58 0.74 -2.97
N TYR A 255 5.70 1.62 -3.96
CA TYR A 255 4.81 2.79 -4.09
C TYR A 255 3.34 2.39 -4.19
N SER A 256 3.01 1.32 -4.93
CA SER A 256 1.64 0.87 -5.09
C SER A 256 1.05 0.27 -3.79
N VAL A 257 1.90 -0.28 -2.93
CA VAL A 257 1.50 -0.73 -1.58
C VAL A 257 1.09 0.46 -0.73
N THR A 258 1.91 1.51 -0.72
CA THR A 258 1.65 2.76 0.00
C THR A 258 0.39 3.45 -0.51
N ASP A 259 0.24 3.56 -1.84
CA ASP A 259 -0.93 4.17 -2.47
C ASP A 259 -2.22 3.40 -2.13
N ASN A 260 -2.17 2.07 -2.11
CA ASN A 260 -3.31 1.24 -1.74
C ASN A 260 -3.74 1.46 -0.28
N ILE A 261 -2.78 1.53 0.66
CA ILE A 261 -3.05 1.82 2.07
C ILE A 261 -3.67 3.21 2.22
N PHE A 262 -3.08 4.22 1.54
CA PHE A 262 -3.61 5.58 1.51
C PHE A 262 -5.04 5.63 0.97
N ILE A 263 -5.31 5.04 -0.21
CA ILE A 263 -6.63 5.03 -0.84
C ILE A 263 -7.67 4.38 0.09
N VAL A 264 -7.38 3.20 0.64
CA VAL A 264 -8.31 2.52 1.54
C VAL A 264 -8.60 3.36 2.78
N GLY A 265 -7.56 3.93 3.40
CA GLY A 265 -7.72 4.79 4.57
C GLY A 265 -8.58 6.02 4.28
N LYS A 266 -8.29 6.74 3.19
CA LYS A 266 -9.04 7.96 2.81
C LYS A 266 -10.48 7.64 2.41
N VAL A 267 -10.69 6.61 1.59
CA VAL A 267 -12.05 6.23 1.12
C VAL A 267 -12.91 5.64 2.24
N ALA A 268 -12.33 4.82 3.10
CA ALA A 268 -13.08 4.20 4.20
C ALA A 268 -13.27 5.14 5.42
N GLY A 269 -12.56 6.28 5.47
CA GLY A 269 -12.65 7.24 6.58
C GLY A 269 -11.70 6.93 7.75
N TYR A 270 -10.54 6.30 7.47
CA TYR A 270 -9.52 5.90 8.43
C TYR A 270 -8.14 6.49 8.10
N SER A 271 -8.09 7.74 7.64
CA SER A 271 -6.89 8.41 7.14
C SER A 271 -5.71 8.35 8.11
N MET A 272 -5.92 8.77 9.37
CA MET A 272 -4.84 8.81 10.37
C MET A 272 -4.24 7.42 10.65
N ALA A 273 -5.06 6.37 10.57
CA ALA A 273 -4.55 5.01 10.74
C ALA A 273 -3.75 4.56 9.53
N ALA A 274 -4.18 4.93 8.32
CA ALA A 274 -3.43 4.67 7.09
C ALA A 274 -2.07 5.39 7.10
N ASP A 275 -2.05 6.67 7.46
CA ASP A 275 -0.81 7.46 7.55
C ASP A 275 0.16 6.81 8.56
N ARG A 276 -0.34 6.36 9.72
CA ARG A 276 0.49 5.63 10.70
C ARG A 276 1.07 4.33 10.15
N VAL A 277 0.29 3.51 9.45
CA VAL A 277 0.78 2.26 8.84
C VAL A 277 1.87 2.54 7.81
N ILE A 278 1.71 3.61 7.03
CA ILE A 278 2.72 4.05 6.06
C ILE A 278 4.00 4.52 6.77
N GLU A 279 3.87 5.35 7.82
CA GLU A 279 5.01 5.83 8.61
C GLU A 279 5.77 4.68 9.30
N GLU A 280 5.06 3.74 9.91
CA GLU A 280 5.63 2.54 10.51
C GLU A 280 6.41 1.70 9.47
N SER A 281 5.85 1.52 8.27
CA SER A 281 6.52 0.81 7.18
C SER A 281 7.79 1.53 6.71
N ASN A 282 7.74 2.84 6.55
CA ASN A 282 8.89 3.66 6.17
C ASN A 282 10.00 3.61 7.23
N TYR A 283 9.64 3.64 8.52
CA TYR A 283 10.61 3.47 9.60
C TYR A 283 11.36 2.14 9.51
N VAL A 284 10.65 1.05 9.17
CA VAL A 284 11.27 -0.27 8.98
C VAL A 284 12.24 -0.24 7.79
N PHE A 285 11.81 0.31 6.65
CA PHE A 285 12.66 0.41 5.45
C PHE A 285 13.94 1.23 5.72
N ASP A 286 13.84 2.36 6.41
CA ASP A 286 14.98 3.17 6.81
C ASP A 286 15.92 2.43 7.79
N SER A 287 15.34 1.67 8.71
CA SER A 287 16.10 0.87 9.68
C SER A 287 16.88 -0.26 9.00
N ILE A 288 16.24 -0.94 8.04
CA ILE A 288 16.88 -1.96 7.21
C ILE A 288 18.03 -1.35 6.42
N ALA A 289 17.80 -0.24 5.70
CA ALA A 289 18.82 0.44 4.89
C ALA A 289 20.06 0.80 5.73
N LYS A 290 19.85 1.32 6.95
CA LYS A 290 20.95 1.61 7.89
C LYS A 290 21.70 0.34 8.35
N SER A 291 20.98 -0.76 8.57
CA SER A 291 21.61 -2.00 9.04
C SER A 291 22.50 -2.65 8.00
N ILE A 292 22.10 -2.58 6.72
CA ILE A 292 22.89 -3.16 5.62
C ILE A 292 23.97 -2.22 5.10
N GLU A 293 24.06 -0.98 5.59
CA GLU A 293 25.12 -0.04 5.22
C GLU A 293 26.52 -0.63 5.54
N GLY A 294 27.34 -0.75 4.52
CA GLY A 294 28.68 -1.37 4.62
C GLY A 294 28.71 -2.90 4.46
N TYR A 295 27.55 -3.54 4.32
CA TYR A 295 27.42 -4.97 3.97
C TYR A 295 26.96 -5.16 2.52
N SER A 296 26.27 -4.18 1.95
CA SER A 296 25.85 -4.17 0.55
C SER A 296 26.84 -3.41 -0.32
N ASP A 297 26.96 -3.82 -1.58
CA ASP A 297 27.76 -3.15 -2.63
C ASP A 297 27.00 -3.06 -3.97
N GLY A 298 25.71 -3.32 -3.95
CA GLY A 298 24.84 -3.30 -5.14
C GLY A 298 25.07 -4.43 -6.13
N SER A 299 25.86 -5.45 -5.78
CA SER A 299 26.27 -6.49 -6.73
C SER A 299 25.52 -7.81 -6.62
N LEU A 300 24.85 -8.08 -5.50
CA LEU A 300 24.24 -9.37 -5.18
C LEU A 300 23.04 -9.69 -6.07
N ASP A 301 23.13 -10.76 -6.87
CA ASP A 301 22.07 -11.21 -7.75
C ASP A 301 21.06 -12.12 -7.02
N VAL A 302 19.80 -11.70 -6.99
CA VAL A 302 18.73 -12.33 -6.21
C VAL A 302 17.63 -12.86 -7.13
N MET A 303 17.19 -14.10 -6.90
CA MET A 303 16.03 -14.71 -7.52
C MET A 303 14.95 -14.96 -6.47
N VAL A 304 13.73 -14.47 -6.70
CA VAL A 304 12.53 -14.83 -5.93
C VAL A 304 11.62 -15.68 -6.81
N SER A 305 11.30 -16.90 -6.36
CA SER A 305 10.57 -17.90 -7.13
C SER A 305 9.31 -18.36 -6.41
N LEU A 306 8.25 -18.61 -7.17
CA LEU A 306 7.08 -19.36 -6.71
C LEU A 306 7.31 -20.84 -7.09
N GLU A 307 7.29 -21.68 -6.08
CA GLU A 307 7.55 -23.12 -6.14
C GLU A 307 8.94 -23.51 -6.75
N PRO A 308 9.50 -24.64 -6.34
CA PRO A 308 10.84 -25.10 -6.78
C PRO A 308 10.77 -25.93 -8.07
N ASP A 309 10.03 -25.46 -9.08
CA ASP A 309 9.79 -26.16 -10.32
C ASP A 309 10.96 -26.10 -11.30
N ILE A 310 10.96 -27.02 -12.29
CA ILE A 310 11.89 -26.97 -13.41
C ILE A 310 11.70 -25.71 -14.29
N SER A 311 10.48 -25.20 -14.31
CA SER A 311 10.07 -24.00 -15.03
C SER A 311 9.25 -23.10 -14.10
N PRO A 312 9.90 -22.43 -13.12
CA PRO A 312 9.18 -21.69 -12.09
C PRO A 312 8.66 -20.34 -12.58
N TRP A 313 7.71 -19.78 -11.84
CA TRP A 313 7.40 -18.37 -11.88
C TRP A 313 8.38 -17.60 -11.01
N VAL A 314 8.96 -16.54 -11.54
CA VAL A 314 9.90 -15.67 -10.81
C VAL A 314 9.45 -14.23 -10.84
N ALA A 315 9.85 -13.48 -9.82
CA ALA A 315 9.66 -12.04 -9.78
C ALA A 315 10.61 -11.37 -10.79
N GLY A 316 10.04 -10.71 -11.79
CA GLY A 316 10.76 -9.83 -12.70
C GLY A 316 10.60 -8.36 -12.31
N LYS A 317 11.00 -7.47 -13.22
CA LYS A 317 10.88 -6.01 -13.05
C LYS A 317 9.41 -5.58 -12.91
N TYR A 318 9.16 -4.52 -12.17
CA TYR A 318 7.82 -4.00 -11.87
C TYR A 318 6.96 -4.99 -11.07
N THR A 319 7.58 -5.67 -10.12
CA THR A 319 6.90 -6.36 -9.02
C THR A 319 7.31 -5.70 -7.70
N TYR A 320 6.51 -5.82 -6.66
CA TYR A 320 6.92 -5.32 -5.33
C TYR A 320 8.16 -6.05 -4.80
N MET A 321 8.40 -7.31 -5.22
CA MET A 321 9.62 -8.04 -4.91
C MET A 321 10.86 -7.41 -5.55
N ASP A 322 10.75 -6.96 -6.81
CA ASP A 322 11.80 -6.22 -7.51
C ASP A 322 12.15 -4.93 -6.76
N SER A 323 11.14 -4.20 -6.29
CA SER A 323 11.35 -2.98 -5.50
C SER A 323 11.96 -3.27 -4.12
N ILE A 324 11.65 -4.40 -3.49
CA ILE A 324 12.31 -4.81 -2.24
C ILE A 324 13.78 -5.16 -2.50
N ILE A 325 14.09 -5.92 -3.56
CA ILE A 325 15.48 -6.25 -3.92
C ILE A 325 16.29 -4.97 -4.17
N ASP A 326 15.70 -3.98 -4.85
CA ASP A 326 16.33 -2.68 -5.11
C ASP A 326 16.51 -1.86 -3.81
N LEU A 327 15.50 -1.86 -2.92
CA LEU A 327 15.60 -1.26 -1.58
C LEU A 327 16.75 -1.85 -0.76
N LEU A 328 17.03 -3.13 -0.94
CA LEU A 328 18.11 -3.87 -0.27
C LEU A 328 19.46 -3.73 -0.97
N ASP A 329 19.64 -2.74 -1.85
CA ASP A 329 20.86 -2.51 -2.59
C ASP A 329 21.40 -3.80 -3.26
N SER A 330 20.49 -4.50 -3.95
CA SER A 330 20.75 -5.78 -4.63
C SER A 330 20.17 -5.75 -6.04
N ARG A 331 20.49 -6.74 -6.85
CA ARG A 331 19.99 -6.84 -8.23
C ARG A 331 19.00 -7.99 -8.35
N ASN A 332 17.88 -7.74 -9.01
CA ASN A 332 16.99 -8.81 -9.41
C ASN A 332 17.57 -9.53 -10.63
N ALA A 333 17.93 -10.81 -10.48
CA ALA A 333 18.54 -11.64 -11.52
C ALA A 333 17.66 -11.73 -12.80
N PHE A 334 16.35 -11.43 -12.66
CA PHE A 334 15.37 -11.47 -13.74
C PHE A 334 14.74 -10.09 -14.07
N ALA A 335 15.39 -8.98 -13.73
CA ALA A 335 14.94 -7.62 -14.02
C ALA A 335 14.78 -7.29 -15.52
N SER A 336 15.28 -8.11 -16.42
CA SER A 336 15.04 -7.99 -17.87
C SER A 336 13.62 -8.41 -18.28
N TRP A 337 12.87 -9.07 -17.41
CA TRP A 337 11.49 -9.54 -17.62
C TRP A 337 10.52 -8.69 -16.80
N SER A 338 9.33 -8.45 -17.33
CA SER A 338 8.33 -7.60 -16.66
C SER A 338 7.29 -8.45 -15.93
N GLY A 339 6.98 -8.07 -14.69
CA GLY A 339 6.02 -8.76 -13.85
C GLY A 339 6.48 -10.16 -13.42
N TRP A 340 5.56 -10.95 -12.91
CA TRP A 340 5.83 -12.35 -12.64
C TRP A 340 5.95 -13.12 -13.95
N THR A 341 7.07 -13.78 -14.16
CA THR A 341 7.43 -14.41 -15.44
C THR A 341 7.71 -15.89 -15.28
N HIS A 342 7.16 -16.69 -16.18
CA HIS A 342 7.40 -18.12 -16.24
C HIS A 342 8.69 -18.42 -17.01
N LEU A 343 9.68 -18.99 -16.33
CA LEU A 343 10.98 -19.30 -16.91
C LEU A 343 11.02 -20.64 -17.64
N THR A 344 11.99 -20.78 -18.53
CA THR A 344 12.46 -22.09 -18.98
C THR A 344 13.65 -22.52 -18.14
N ALA A 345 13.81 -23.85 -17.95
CA ALA A 345 14.82 -24.44 -17.05
C ALA A 345 16.26 -23.88 -17.22
N ASN A 346 16.67 -23.64 -18.46
CA ASN A 346 18.04 -23.19 -18.75
C ASN A 346 18.31 -21.71 -18.45
N MET A 347 17.28 -20.92 -18.17
CA MET A 347 17.44 -19.49 -17.88
C MET A 347 18.02 -19.27 -16.46
N ILE A 348 17.72 -20.17 -15.52
CA ILE A 348 18.19 -20.07 -14.14
C ILE A 348 19.72 -20.14 -14.04
N PRO A 349 20.42 -21.19 -14.58
CA PRO A 349 21.88 -21.22 -14.53
C PRO A 349 22.55 -20.16 -15.44
N GLN A 350 21.83 -19.57 -16.42
CA GLN A 350 22.35 -18.47 -17.22
C GLN A 350 22.36 -17.16 -16.44
N ALA A 351 21.36 -16.92 -15.60
CA ALA A 351 21.29 -15.78 -14.71
C ALA A 351 22.22 -15.94 -13.49
N ASP A 352 22.52 -17.19 -13.12
CA ASP A 352 23.43 -17.61 -12.02
C ASP A 352 23.22 -16.82 -10.72
N PRO A 353 21.98 -16.78 -10.15
CA PRO A 353 21.71 -16.01 -8.94
C PRO A 353 22.58 -16.47 -7.77
N GLU A 354 22.99 -15.52 -6.91
CA GLU A 354 23.80 -15.74 -5.71
C GLU A 354 22.93 -16.01 -4.48
N VAL A 355 21.66 -15.59 -4.52
CA VAL A 355 20.63 -15.90 -3.51
C VAL A 355 19.36 -16.33 -4.19
N ILE A 356 18.75 -17.39 -3.72
CA ILE A 356 17.43 -17.85 -4.17
C ILE A 356 16.48 -17.90 -2.98
N ILE A 357 15.31 -17.28 -3.13
CA ILE A 357 14.21 -17.36 -2.18
C ILE A 357 13.06 -18.10 -2.86
N VAL A 358 12.70 -19.26 -2.32
CA VAL A 358 11.62 -20.11 -2.80
C VAL A 358 10.39 -19.89 -1.92
N ILE A 359 9.34 -19.33 -2.48
CA ILE A 359 8.03 -19.19 -1.82
C ILE A 359 7.21 -20.42 -2.22
N THR A 360 6.81 -21.24 -1.26
CA THR A 360 6.13 -22.51 -1.56
C THR A 360 5.00 -22.81 -0.58
N SER A 361 3.94 -23.40 -1.08
CA SER A 361 2.81 -23.94 -0.30
C SER A 361 2.88 -25.48 -0.12
N GLU A 362 3.85 -26.15 -0.76
CA GLU A 362 3.96 -27.60 -0.76
C GLU A 362 4.69 -28.14 0.46
N TYR A 363 5.51 -27.32 1.12
CA TYR A 363 6.40 -27.72 2.22
C TYR A 363 6.01 -27.02 3.53
N ARG A 364 6.53 -27.54 4.64
CA ARG A 364 6.41 -26.96 5.98
C ARG A 364 7.78 -26.45 6.48
N ALA A 365 7.79 -25.48 7.39
CA ALA A 365 9.00 -24.90 7.96
C ALA A 365 9.70 -25.86 8.93
N THR A 366 10.25 -26.97 8.43
CA THR A 366 11.03 -27.94 9.17
C THR A 366 12.34 -28.27 8.47
N GLN A 367 13.38 -28.64 9.25
CA GLN A 367 14.66 -29.06 8.69
C GLN A 367 14.50 -30.20 7.69
N ALA A 368 13.64 -31.18 7.99
CA ALA A 368 13.43 -32.35 7.13
C ALA A 368 12.82 -31.98 5.78
N GLU A 369 11.86 -31.07 5.76
CA GLU A 369 11.23 -30.56 4.53
C GLU A 369 12.20 -29.70 3.73
N TYR A 370 12.99 -28.87 4.40
CA TYR A 370 14.06 -28.10 3.76
C TYR A 370 15.12 -29.01 3.12
N ASP A 371 15.63 -30.02 3.84
CA ASP A 371 16.60 -30.97 3.30
C ASP A 371 16.03 -31.77 2.10
N TYR A 372 14.74 -32.11 2.18
CA TYR A 372 14.03 -32.73 1.08
C TYR A 372 13.95 -31.81 -0.13
N LEU A 373 13.52 -30.56 0.04
CA LEU A 373 13.47 -29.56 -1.03
C LEU A 373 14.85 -29.42 -1.69
N ILE A 374 15.91 -29.15 -0.92
CA ILE A 374 17.27 -28.96 -1.44
C ILE A 374 17.76 -30.16 -2.25
N SER A 375 17.50 -31.37 -1.76
CA SER A 375 17.94 -32.60 -2.44
C SER A 375 17.18 -32.88 -3.74
N HIS A 376 15.91 -32.41 -3.85
CA HIS A 376 15.03 -32.62 -5.00
C HIS A 376 14.93 -31.42 -5.94
N LEU A 377 15.68 -30.32 -5.70
CA LEU A 377 15.74 -29.23 -6.66
C LEU A 377 16.14 -29.72 -8.05
N PRO A 378 15.55 -29.16 -9.11
CA PRO A 378 15.95 -29.45 -10.48
C PRO A 378 17.46 -29.27 -10.69
N GLU A 379 18.07 -30.10 -11.55
CA GLU A 379 19.54 -30.05 -11.77
C GLU A 379 20.04 -28.68 -12.25
N GLN A 380 19.22 -27.92 -12.95
CA GLN A 380 19.55 -26.57 -13.39
C GLN A 380 19.74 -25.60 -12.22
N TRP A 381 18.97 -25.75 -11.14
CA TRP A 381 19.10 -24.93 -9.93
C TRP A 381 20.41 -25.24 -9.20
N LYS A 382 20.82 -26.51 -9.21
CA LYS A 382 22.06 -26.96 -8.56
C LYS A 382 23.34 -26.44 -9.24
N LEU A 383 23.21 -25.88 -10.45
CA LEU A 383 24.31 -25.24 -11.17
C LEU A 383 24.60 -23.82 -10.69
N THR A 384 23.65 -23.16 -10.00
CA THR A 384 23.76 -21.76 -9.56
C THR A 384 24.75 -21.57 -8.42
N GLN A 385 25.24 -20.33 -8.27
CA GLN A 385 26.08 -19.95 -7.15
C GLN A 385 25.31 -20.06 -5.83
N ALA A 386 24.04 -19.63 -5.79
CA ALA A 386 23.17 -19.77 -4.63
C ALA A 386 23.12 -21.20 -4.06
N TYR A 387 22.99 -22.20 -4.91
CA TYR A 387 22.98 -23.59 -4.46
C TYR A 387 24.36 -24.04 -3.92
N LYS A 388 25.44 -23.72 -4.62
CA LYS A 388 26.82 -24.09 -4.23
C LYS A 388 27.22 -23.49 -2.87
N ASP A 389 26.77 -22.25 -2.59
CA ASP A 389 27.06 -21.53 -1.36
C ASP A 389 26.01 -21.79 -0.25
N GLY A 390 25.02 -22.63 -0.53
CA GLY A 390 23.92 -22.91 0.43
C GLY A 390 23.03 -21.71 0.73
N ARG A 391 22.88 -20.78 -0.22
CA ARG A 391 22.07 -19.57 -0.11
C ARG A 391 20.70 -19.72 -0.81
N VAL A 392 20.08 -20.88 -0.64
CA VAL A 392 18.69 -21.14 -1.03
C VAL A 392 17.85 -21.11 0.23
N TYR A 393 16.85 -20.25 0.27
CA TYR A 393 15.94 -20.07 1.39
C TYR A 393 14.55 -20.56 1.03
N MET A 394 13.88 -21.25 1.95
CA MET A 394 12.53 -21.74 1.81
C MET A 394 11.57 -20.89 2.66
N VAL A 395 10.59 -20.29 2.04
CA VAL A 395 9.52 -19.53 2.69
C VAL A 395 8.21 -20.30 2.49
N CYS A 396 7.58 -20.74 3.56
CA CYS A 396 6.38 -21.58 3.53
C CYS A 396 5.38 -21.21 4.63
N ASP A 397 4.29 -21.94 4.74
CA ASP A 397 3.22 -21.68 5.71
C ASP A 397 2.75 -20.20 5.68
N GLY A 398 2.45 -19.57 6.82
CA GLY A 398 2.02 -18.17 6.91
C GLY A 398 3.04 -17.15 6.39
N ALA A 399 4.34 -17.48 6.37
CA ALA A 399 5.33 -16.62 5.74
C ALA A 399 5.17 -16.60 4.20
N ALA A 400 4.85 -17.73 3.57
CA ALA A 400 4.60 -17.78 2.14
C ALA A 400 3.38 -16.92 1.74
N GLU A 401 2.32 -16.96 2.54
CA GLU A 401 1.15 -16.11 2.34
C GLU A 401 1.53 -14.62 2.42
N MET A 402 2.33 -14.22 3.42
CA MET A 402 2.81 -12.87 3.57
C MET A 402 3.67 -12.42 2.37
N PHE A 403 4.57 -13.27 1.90
CA PHE A 403 5.42 -13.01 0.73
C PHE A 403 4.64 -12.91 -0.59
N GLN A 404 3.44 -13.41 -0.66
CA GLN A 404 2.58 -13.34 -1.85
C GLN A 404 1.59 -12.17 -1.84
N ARG A 405 1.51 -11.41 -0.73
CA ARG A 405 0.54 -10.33 -0.52
C ARG A 405 1.25 -8.98 -0.44
N TYR A 406 1.03 -8.13 -1.42
CA TYR A 406 1.59 -6.77 -1.48
C TYR A 406 0.76 -5.78 -0.65
N GLY A 407 0.73 -6.01 0.65
CA GLY A 407 -0.06 -5.27 1.64
C GLY A 407 0.80 -4.69 2.77
N PRO A 408 0.20 -4.39 3.93
CA PRO A 408 0.87 -3.75 5.05
C PRO A 408 2.07 -4.56 5.58
N ARG A 409 2.04 -5.89 5.45
CA ARG A 409 3.13 -6.79 5.87
C ARG A 409 4.35 -6.79 4.95
N THR A 410 4.35 -5.99 3.88
CA THR A 410 5.50 -5.88 2.96
C THR A 410 6.77 -5.40 3.67
N ALA A 411 6.63 -4.60 4.74
CA ALA A 411 7.77 -4.21 5.59
C ALA A 411 8.43 -5.42 6.30
N GLN A 412 7.63 -6.40 6.75
CA GLN A 412 8.12 -7.65 7.34
C GLN A 412 8.82 -8.53 6.29
N VAL A 413 8.28 -8.58 5.06
CA VAL A 413 8.93 -9.25 3.92
C VAL A 413 10.29 -8.64 3.64
N ALA A 414 10.37 -7.31 3.57
CA ALA A 414 11.63 -6.60 3.32
C ALA A 414 12.68 -6.89 4.39
N GLU A 415 12.28 -6.92 5.67
CA GLU A 415 13.19 -7.23 6.78
C GLU A 415 13.72 -8.66 6.70
N LEU A 416 12.86 -9.67 6.49
CA LEU A 416 13.31 -11.06 6.32
C LEU A 416 14.23 -11.22 5.10
N MET A 417 13.89 -10.58 3.98
CA MET A 417 14.77 -10.61 2.80
C MET A 417 16.13 -9.98 3.10
N ALA A 418 16.19 -8.85 3.81
CA ALA A 418 17.45 -8.24 4.22
C ALA A 418 18.32 -9.21 5.03
N MET A 419 17.72 -9.95 5.96
CA MET A 419 18.42 -10.95 6.79
C MET A 419 18.87 -12.16 5.97
N PHE A 420 18.17 -12.54 4.90
CA PHE A 420 18.61 -13.57 3.97
C PHE A 420 19.79 -13.10 3.10
N LEU A 421 19.74 -11.85 2.67
CA LEU A 421 20.75 -11.28 1.77
C LEU A 421 22.04 -10.90 2.52
N TYR A 422 21.90 -10.36 3.72
CA TYR A 422 23.00 -9.80 4.52
C TYR A 422 22.95 -10.32 5.97
N PRO A 423 23.10 -11.63 6.20
CA PRO A 423 22.94 -12.21 7.55
C PRO A 423 23.91 -11.60 8.57
N ASP A 424 25.11 -11.18 8.17
CA ASP A 424 26.10 -10.57 9.05
C ASP A 424 25.76 -9.13 9.48
N ALA A 425 24.74 -8.51 8.85
CA ALA A 425 24.26 -7.18 9.21
C ALA A 425 23.30 -7.20 10.41
N PHE A 426 22.85 -8.37 10.83
CA PHE A 426 21.85 -8.55 11.88
C PHE A 426 22.36 -9.45 13.00
N GLU A 427 21.98 -9.13 14.25
CA GLU A 427 22.33 -9.99 15.40
C GLU A 427 21.48 -11.28 15.44
N THR A 428 20.29 -11.24 14.86
CA THR A 428 19.36 -12.38 14.82
C THR A 428 19.69 -13.29 13.65
N GLU A 429 20.06 -14.53 13.94
CA GLU A 429 20.27 -15.55 12.92
C GLU A 429 18.93 -16.12 12.45
N VAL A 430 18.69 -16.08 11.14
CA VAL A 430 17.48 -16.60 10.50
C VAL A 430 17.79 -17.94 9.85
N PRO A 431 16.99 -19.00 10.09
CA PRO A 431 17.21 -20.30 9.46
C PRO A 431 16.96 -20.25 7.95
N LYS A 432 17.42 -21.29 7.23
CA LYS A 432 17.21 -21.40 5.78
C LYS A 432 15.76 -21.69 5.38
N TYR A 433 14.87 -21.89 6.35
CA TYR A 433 13.45 -22.12 6.14
C TYR A 433 12.63 -21.30 7.15
N ILE A 434 11.58 -20.64 6.67
CA ILE A 434 10.73 -19.75 7.46
C ILE A 434 9.26 -20.12 7.22
N GLY A 435 8.49 -20.17 8.29
CA GLY A 435 7.06 -20.42 8.29
C GLY A 435 6.31 -19.51 9.28
N ASP A 436 5.32 -20.05 10.00
CA ASP A 436 4.44 -19.30 10.92
C ASP A 436 5.21 -18.53 12.01
N SER A 437 6.38 -19.03 12.42
CA SER A 437 7.22 -18.38 13.43
C SER A 437 8.08 -17.22 12.92
N TYR A 438 7.86 -16.74 11.70
CA TYR A 438 8.68 -15.69 11.07
C TYR A 438 8.84 -14.43 11.94
N ARG A 439 7.82 -14.08 12.74
CA ARG A 439 7.85 -12.91 13.63
C ARG A 439 8.89 -13.00 14.73
N ASP A 440 9.30 -14.21 15.11
CA ASP A 440 10.30 -14.40 16.17
C ASP A 440 11.68 -13.87 15.76
N TYR A 441 11.94 -13.74 14.46
CA TYR A 441 13.20 -13.26 13.89
C TYR A 441 13.23 -11.76 13.61
N LEU A 442 12.08 -11.11 13.50
CA LEU A 442 11.99 -9.68 13.16
C LEU A 442 12.53 -8.78 14.28
N ASN A 443 13.31 -7.75 13.90
CA ASN A 443 13.89 -6.78 14.81
C ASN A 443 13.14 -5.45 14.81
N TYR A 444 12.70 -4.98 13.64
CA TYR A 444 12.09 -3.66 13.44
C TYR A 444 10.58 -3.72 13.23
N SER A 445 10.10 -4.75 12.55
CA SER A 445 8.70 -4.90 12.15
C SER A 445 7.89 -5.87 13.00
N LYS A 446 8.45 -6.36 14.11
CA LYS A 446 7.80 -7.34 15.01
C LYS A 446 6.50 -6.82 15.60
N ASP A 447 6.50 -5.56 16.01
CA ASP A 447 5.42 -4.91 16.77
C ASP A 447 4.60 -3.94 15.90
N LEU A 448 4.69 -4.04 14.57
CA LEU A 448 3.83 -3.25 13.70
C LEU A 448 2.35 -3.52 13.99
N SER A 449 1.54 -2.46 13.96
CA SER A 449 0.09 -2.52 14.23
C SER A 449 -0.72 -3.08 13.05
N ILE A 450 -0.23 -4.12 12.39
CA ILE A 450 -0.75 -4.72 11.15
C ILE A 450 -1.18 -6.17 11.35
#